data_a8c3ae83fbabab358cb77e74261c93ae
#
_entry.id   a8c3ae83fbabab358cb77e74261c93ae
#
_cell.length_a   1.000
_cell.length_b   1.000
_cell.length_c   1.000
_cell.angle_alpha   90.00
_cell.angle_beta   90.00
_cell.angle_gamma   90.00
#
_symmetry.space_group_name_H-M   'P 1'
#
loop_
_entity.id
_entity.type
_entity.pdbx_description
1 polymer ?
#
loop_
_entity_poly.entity_id
_entity_poly.type
_entity_poly.pdbx_seq_one_letter_code
_entity_poly.pdbx_strand_id
1 'polypeptide(L)'
;MDDRLGDFYNGQSVLLTGATGFLGKPIIEKLLRSSPDIGRVYVLIRPRRDGDRGTITAQQRFDKEVLSSGVFDRLREEWAPRFEERLAAKVTVVAGDLSKERLGLSDELYRELSAHVRVIIN
;
A
#
# COMPACT_ATOMS: atom_id res chain seq x y z
N MET A 1 0.09 1.29 -26.13
CA MET A 1 0.50 1.50 -24.74
C MET A 1 1.65 0.56 -24.39
N ASP A 2 2.62 1.07 -23.69
CA ASP A 2 3.76 0.27 -23.26
C ASP A 2 3.39 -0.57 -22.05
N ASP A 3 3.31 -1.89 -22.19
CA ASP A 3 2.90 -2.80 -21.14
C ASP A 3 4.06 -3.35 -20.31
N ARG A 4 5.28 -2.82 -20.53
CA ARG A 4 6.45 -3.33 -19.79
C ARG A 4 6.32 -3.17 -18.28
N LEU A 5 5.70 -2.09 -17.82
CA LEU A 5 5.48 -1.90 -16.39
C LEU A 5 4.52 -2.96 -15.83
N GLY A 6 3.41 -3.20 -16.53
CA GLY A 6 2.47 -4.24 -16.14
C GLY A 6 3.09 -5.61 -16.15
N ASP A 7 3.86 -5.92 -17.19
CA ASP A 7 4.55 -7.21 -17.30
C ASP A 7 5.54 -7.42 -16.16
N PHE A 8 6.29 -6.37 -15.79
CA PHE A 8 7.26 -6.45 -14.70
C PHE A 8 6.59 -6.83 -13.38
N TYR A 9 5.44 -6.23 -13.09
CA TYR A 9 4.75 -6.45 -11.82
C TYR A 9 3.75 -7.59 -11.85
N ASN A 10 3.56 -8.23 -12.99
CA ASN A 10 2.59 -9.31 -13.12
C ASN A 10 2.89 -10.43 -12.12
N GLY A 11 1.94 -10.71 -11.23
CA GLY A 11 2.09 -11.71 -10.19
C GLY A 11 3.04 -11.36 -9.06
N GLN A 12 3.74 -10.21 -9.13
CA GLN A 12 4.68 -9.79 -8.11
C GLN A 12 3.97 -9.12 -6.95
N SER A 13 4.41 -9.42 -5.73
CA SER A 13 3.94 -8.68 -4.55
C SER A 13 4.98 -7.64 -4.17
N VAL A 14 4.49 -6.46 -3.81
CA VAL A 14 5.31 -5.26 -3.60
C VAL A 14 5.12 -4.76 -2.18
N LEU A 15 6.21 -4.34 -1.54
CA LEU A 15 6.14 -3.61 -0.28
C LEU A 15 6.48 -2.15 -0.55
N LEU A 16 5.56 -1.26 -0.22
CA LEU A 16 5.76 0.18 -0.36
C LEU A 16 5.89 0.83 1.01
N THR A 17 6.93 1.63 1.19
CA THR A 17 7.10 2.48 2.36
C THR A 17 6.90 3.93 1.95
N GLY A 18 6.64 4.81 2.91
CA GLY A 18 6.47 6.23 2.62
C GLY A 18 5.16 6.59 1.91
N ALA A 19 4.13 5.77 2.06
CA ALA A 19 2.85 5.98 1.41
C ALA A 19 2.17 7.31 1.77
N THR A 20 2.38 7.79 2.98
CA THR A 20 1.79 9.05 3.44
C THR A 20 2.56 10.26 2.94
N GLY A 21 3.72 10.06 2.33
CA GLY A 21 4.53 11.13 1.78
C GLY A 21 4.04 11.58 0.40
N PHE A 22 4.71 12.59 -0.13
CA PHE A 22 4.32 13.24 -1.38
C PHE A 22 4.32 12.29 -2.57
N LEU A 23 5.33 11.41 -2.67
CA LEU A 23 5.46 10.51 -3.82
C LEU A 23 4.72 9.18 -3.65
N GLY A 24 4.41 8.79 -2.41
CA GLY A 24 3.82 7.48 -2.15
C GLY A 24 2.44 7.29 -2.76
N LYS A 25 1.60 8.31 -2.69
CA LYS A 25 0.24 8.25 -3.22
C LYS A 25 0.20 8.04 -4.73
N PRO A 26 0.93 8.86 -5.53
CA PRO A 26 0.98 8.62 -6.98
C PRO A 26 1.55 7.24 -7.35
N ILE A 27 2.51 6.75 -6.59
CA ILE A 27 3.10 5.43 -6.85
C ILE A 27 2.06 4.33 -6.67
N ILE A 28 1.30 4.37 -5.58
CA ILE A 28 0.24 3.38 -5.33
C ILE A 28 -0.79 3.40 -6.47
N GLU A 29 -1.28 4.58 -6.81
CA GLU A 29 -2.27 4.74 -7.87
C GLU A 29 -1.75 4.20 -9.20
N LYS A 30 -0.52 4.56 -9.55
CA LYS A 30 0.08 4.12 -10.80
C LYS A 30 0.25 2.60 -10.85
N LEU A 31 0.68 1.98 -9.76
CA LEU A 31 0.82 0.53 -9.70
C LEU A 31 -0.52 -0.16 -9.91
N LEU A 32 -1.55 0.30 -9.22
CA LEU A 32 -2.87 -0.33 -9.32
C LEU A 32 -3.49 -0.14 -10.71
N ARG A 33 -3.34 1.04 -11.28
CA ARG A 33 -3.94 1.37 -12.58
C ARG A 33 -3.20 0.72 -13.74
N SER A 34 -1.87 0.69 -13.69
CA SER A 34 -1.04 0.25 -14.82
C SER A 34 -0.63 -1.22 -14.74
N SER A 35 -0.84 -1.87 -13.60
CA SER A 35 -0.42 -3.25 -13.41
C SER A 35 -1.59 -4.07 -12.83
N PRO A 36 -2.63 -4.31 -13.64
CA PRO A 36 -3.85 -4.97 -13.13
C PRO A 36 -3.60 -6.38 -12.60
N ASP A 37 -2.55 -7.04 -13.05
CA ASP A 37 -2.19 -8.38 -12.62
C ASP A 37 -1.11 -8.39 -11.55
N ILE A 38 -0.81 -7.24 -10.95
CA ILE A 38 0.10 -7.18 -9.80
C ILE A 38 -0.42 -8.11 -8.70
N GLY A 39 0.50 -8.70 -7.95
CA GLY A 39 0.11 -9.53 -6.81
C GLY A 39 -0.53 -8.68 -5.72
N ARG A 40 0.07 -8.64 -4.55
CA ARG A 40 -0.45 -7.80 -3.48
C ARG A 40 0.47 -6.61 -3.24
N VAL A 41 -0.11 -5.45 -2.99
CA VAL A 41 0.62 -4.26 -2.60
C VAL A 41 0.50 -4.12 -1.09
N TYR A 42 1.61 -4.34 -0.40
CA TYR A 42 1.69 -4.15 1.05
C TYR A 42 2.15 -2.73 1.31
N VAL A 43 1.40 -1.99 2.10
CA VAL A 43 1.69 -0.59 2.40
C VAL A 43 2.07 -0.48 3.87
N LEU A 44 3.34 -0.17 4.13
CA LEU A 44 3.85 -0.05 5.50
C LEU A 44 3.58 1.34 6.03
N ILE A 45 2.78 1.43 7.09
CA ILE A 45 2.45 2.70 7.73
C ILE A 45 2.63 2.55 9.24
N ARG A 46 3.31 3.53 9.83
CA ARG A 46 3.49 3.57 11.27
C ARG A 46 2.23 4.13 11.94
N PRO A 47 1.67 3.44 12.94
CA PRO A 47 0.62 4.02 13.77
C PRO A 47 1.14 5.28 14.47
N ARG A 48 0.26 6.20 14.79
CA ARG A 48 0.62 7.47 15.42
C ARG A 48 -0.20 7.72 16.66
N ARG A 49 0.44 8.26 17.69
CA ARG A 49 -0.27 8.71 18.89
C ARG A 49 -1.06 9.97 18.58
N ASP A 50 -2.27 10.05 19.09
CA ASP A 50 -3.17 11.20 18.95
C ASP A 50 -3.36 11.88 20.30
N GLY A 51 -2.27 12.39 20.87
CA GLY A 51 -2.27 13.01 22.20
C GLY A 51 -2.86 12.06 23.23
N ASP A 52 -3.90 12.53 23.95
CA ASP A 52 -4.58 11.72 24.96
C ASP A 52 -5.72 10.87 24.39
N ARG A 53 -5.96 10.95 23.09
CA ARG A 53 -7.08 10.24 22.43
C ARG A 53 -6.77 8.81 22.02
N GLY A 54 -5.58 8.33 22.35
CA GLY A 54 -5.15 6.98 21.99
C GLY A 54 -4.28 6.94 20.75
N THR A 55 -4.44 5.91 19.94
CA THR A 55 -3.60 5.67 18.78
C THR A 55 -4.41 5.74 17.49
N ILE A 56 -3.88 6.45 16.50
CA ILE A 56 -4.40 6.39 15.14
C ILE A 56 -3.73 5.19 14.48
N THR A 57 -4.52 4.21 14.07
CA THR A 57 -3.99 2.97 13.49
C THR A 57 -3.40 3.21 12.10
N ALA A 58 -2.60 2.27 11.64
CA ALA A 58 -2.06 2.31 10.28
C ALA A 58 -3.19 2.37 9.24
N GLN A 59 -4.25 1.59 9.44
CA GLN A 59 -5.40 1.58 8.53
C GLN A 59 -6.11 2.93 8.52
N GLN A 60 -6.32 3.52 9.69
CA GLN A 60 -6.94 4.85 9.78
C GLN A 60 -6.10 5.90 9.08
N ARG A 61 -4.78 5.83 9.23
CA ARG A 61 -3.89 6.75 8.52
C ARG A 61 -3.95 6.54 7.00
N PHE A 62 -4.01 5.30 6.56
CA PHE A 62 -4.14 5.00 5.14
C PHE A 62 -5.42 5.61 4.57
N ASP A 63 -6.54 5.40 5.25
CA ASP A 63 -7.83 5.92 4.79
C ASP A 63 -7.85 7.45 4.75
N LYS A 64 -7.32 8.10 5.76
CA LYS A 64 -7.35 9.55 5.91
C LYS A 64 -6.27 10.28 5.12
N GLU A 65 -5.06 9.75 5.10
CA GLU A 65 -3.90 10.45 4.55
C GLU A 65 -3.54 10.00 3.15
N VAL A 66 -4.00 8.83 2.72
CA VAL A 66 -3.69 8.30 1.40
C VAL A 66 -4.92 8.27 0.51
N LEU A 67 -5.95 7.51 0.88
CA LEU A 67 -7.14 7.33 0.05
C LEU A 67 -7.99 8.58 -0.14
N SER A 68 -7.94 9.53 0.78
CA SER A 68 -8.69 10.78 0.65
C SER A 68 -8.11 11.71 -0.42
N SER A 69 -6.92 11.41 -0.92
CA SER A 69 -6.26 12.22 -1.94
C SER A 69 -6.98 12.14 -3.28
N GLY A 70 -7.07 13.29 -3.98
CA GLY A 70 -7.63 13.35 -5.33
C GLY A 70 -6.83 12.55 -6.37
N VAL A 71 -5.62 12.10 -6.02
CA VAL A 71 -4.82 11.24 -6.88
C VAL A 71 -5.58 9.97 -7.27
N PHE A 72 -6.49 9.49 -6.41
CA PHE A 72 -7.24 8.26 -6.66
C PHE A 72 -8.57 8.47 -7.39
N ASP A 73 -8.92 9.69 -7.74
CA ASP A 73 -10.22 9.98 -8.38
C ASP A 73 -10.40 9.21 -9.69
N ARG A 74 -9.38 9.19 -10.53
CA ARG A 74 -9.43 8.45 -11.79
C ARG A 74 -9.63 6.95 -11.56
N LEU A 75 -8.91 6.40 -10.60
CA LEU A 75 -9.02 4.99 -10.28
C LEU A 75 -10.41 4.65 -9.73
N ARG A 76 -10.98 5.56 -8.92
CA ARG A 76 -12.35 5.38 -8.43
C ARG A 76 -13.34 5.30 -9.57
N GLU A 77 -13.21 6.16 -10.57
CA GLU A 77 -14.07 6.13 -11.74
C GLU A 77 -13.90 4.85 -12.55
N GLU A 78 -12.66 4.45 -12.80
CA GLU A 78 -12.37 3.26 -13.62
C GLU A 78 -12.85 1.98 -12.93
N TRP A 79 -12.79 1.93 -11.60
CA TRP A 79 -13.18 0.75 -10.83
C TRP A 79 -14.62 0.81 -10.30
N ALA A 80 -15.33 1.91 -10.54
CA ALA A 80 -16.71 2.03 -10.08
C ALA A 80 -17.59 0.92 -10.69
N PRO A 81 -18.56 0.39 -9.93
CA PRO A 81 -18.89 0.70 -8.54
C PRO A 81 -18.13 -0.16 -7.52
N ARG A 82 -17.06 -0.84 -7.92
CA ARG A 82 -16.35 -1.83 -7.10
C ARG A 82 -14.98 -1.35 -6.62
N PHE A 83 -14.78 -0.05 -6.50
CA PHE A 83 -13.48 0.49 -6.12
C PHE A 83 -12.97 -0.09 -4.80
N GLU A 84 -13.79 -0.03 -3.75
CA GLU A 84 -13.35 -0.49 -2.43
C GLU A 84 -13.11 -1.99 -2.38
N GLU A 85 -13.95 -2.76 -3.05
CA GLU A 85 -13.80 -4.20 -3.14
C GLU A 85 -12.50 -4.58 -3.86
N ARG A 86 -12.23 -3.95 -4.99
CA ARG A 86 -11.01 -4.20 -5.76
C ARG A 86 -9.77 -3.73 -5.02
N LEU A 87 -9.86 -2.59 -4.33
CA LEU A 87 -8.76 -2.09 -3.54
C LEU A 87 -8.40 -3.07 -2.42
N ALA A 88 -9.40 -3.56 -1.69
CA ALA A 88 -9.17 -4.51 -0.61
C ALA A 88 -8.56 -5.82 -1.11
N ALA A 89 -8.87 -6.22 -2.35
CA ALA A 89 -8.32 -7.42 -2.95
C ALA A 89 -6.83 -7.27 -3.31
N LYS A 90 -6.36 -6.05 -3.50
CA LYS A 90 -4.98 -5.79 -3.95
C LYS A 90 -4.07 -5.16 -2.91
N VAL A 91 -4.61 -4.38 -1.98
CA VAL A 91 -3.82 -3.61 -1.03
C VAL A 91 -4.01 -4.12 0.39
N THR A 92 -2.92 -4.32 1.09
CA THR A 92 -2.92 -4.66 2.51
C THR A 92 -2.09 -3.63 3.26
N VAL A 93 -2.69 -2.97 4.23
CA VAL A 93 -1.98 -2.03 5.09
C VAL A 93 -1.30 -2.82 6.21
N VAL A 94 -0.01 -2.55 6.40
CA VAL A 94 0.81 -3.21 7.41
C VAL A 94 1.26 -2.18 8.42
N ALA A 95 0.95 -2.39 9.68
CA ALA A 95 1.40 -1.53 10.76
C ALA A 95 2.86 -1.86 11.09
N GLY A 96 3.78 -0.94 10.81
CA GLY A 96 5.19 -1.16 11.04
C GLY A 96 5.97 0.13 11.11
N ASP A 97 7.27 0.02 11.36
CA ASP A 97 8.16 1.17 11.55
C ASP A 97 9.52 0.87 10.95
N LEU A 98 9.91 1.65 9.93
CA LEU A 98 11.19 1.50 9.23
C LEU A 98 12.40 1.65 10.15
N SER A 99 12.27 2.39 11.24
CA SER A 99 13.37 2.63 12.17
C SER A 99 13.63 1.45 13.10
N LYS A 100 12.74 0.45 13.09
CA LYS A 100 12.84 -0.69 13.99
C LYS A 100 13.34 -1.94 13.28
N GLU A 101 13.96 -2.82 14.08
CA GLU A 101 14.38 -4.11 13.59
C GLU A 101 13.19 -4.89 13.06
N ARG A 102 13.36 -5.56 11.94
CA ARG A 102 12.29 -6.30 11.25
C ARG A 102 11.05 -5.43 10.99
N LEU A 103 11.27 -4.14 10.78
CA LEU A 103 10.19 -3.16 10.50
C LEU A 103 9.18 -3.06 11.63
N GLY A 104 9.54 -3.48 12.85
CA GLY A 104 8.63 -3.51 13.98
C GLY A 104 7.50 -4.52 13.86
N LEU A 105 7.62 -5.47 12.95
CA LEU A 105 6.59 -6.49 12.70
C LEU A 105 6.78 -7.70 13.62
N SER A 106 5.70 -8.46 13.82
CA SER A 106 5.80 -9.75 14.46
C SER A 106 6.64 -10.69 13.61
N ASP A 107 7.22 -11.72 14.23
CA ASP A 107 8.02 -12.71 13.49
C ASP A 107 7.18 -13.40 12.41
N GLU A 108 5.93 -13.70 12.72
CA GLU A 108 5.02 -14.34 11.77
C GLU A 108 4.77 -13.47 10.55
N LEU A 109 4.43 -12.20 10.77
CA LEU A 109 4.14 -11.28 9.67
C LEU A 109 5.40 -10.99 8.86
N TYR A 110 6.54 -10.84 9.53
CA TYR A 110 7.80 -10.63 8.83
C TYR A 110 8.15 -11.79 7.91
N ARG A 111 7.93 -13.03 8.37
CA ARG A 111 8.15 -14.20 7.54
C ARG A 111 7.19 -14.26 6.36
N GLU A 112 5.92 -13.93 6.59
CA GLU A 112 4.93 -13.90 5.52
C GLU A 112 5.33 -12.91 4.42
N LEU A 113 5.70 -11.70 4.79
CA LEU A 113 6.14 -10.69 3.83
C LEU A 113 7.41 -11.14 3.11
N SER A 114 8.37 -11.70 3.85
CA SER A 114 9.63 -12.16 3.27
C SER A 114 9.42 -13.29 2.25
N ALA A 115 8.39 -14.10 2.45
CA ALA A 115 8.09 -15.20 1.54
C ALA A 115 7.41 -14.72 0.24
N HIS A 116 6.67 -13.62 0.29
CA HIS A 116 5.82 -13.19 -0.83
C HIS A 116 6.33 -11.95 -1.56
N VAL A 117 6.98 -11.03 -0.84
CA VAL A 117 7.42 -9.78 -1.43
C VAL A 117 8.67 -9.99 -2.28
N ARG A 118 8.65 -9.47 -3.50
CA ARG A 118 9.79 -9.53 -4.43
C ARG A 118 10.33 -8.15 -4.76
N VAL A 119 9.56 -7.11 -4.53
CA VAL A 119 9.95 -5.74 -4.85
C VAL A 119 9.68 -4.85 -3.65
N ILE A 120 10.64 -4.02 -3.29
CA ILE A 120 10.48 -3.03 -2.23
C ILE A 120 10.64 -1.65 -2.86
N ILE A 121 9.64 -0.81 -2.67
CA ILE A 121 9.66 0.58 -3.13
C ILE A 121 9.74 1.47 -1.88
N ASN A 122 10.80 2.24 -1.84
CA ASN A 122 11.09 3.07 -0.67
C ASN A 122 11.00 4.55 -0.99
#